data_904c4e4cacf355525268755090d6f9ac
#
_entry.id   904c4e4cacf355525268755090d6f9ac
#
_cell.length_a   1.000
_cell.length_b   1.000
_cell.length_c   1.000
_cell.angle_alpha   90.00
_cell.angle_beta   90.00
_cell.angle_gamma   90.00
#
_symmetry.space_group_name_H-M   'P 1'
#
loop_
_entity.id
_entity.type
_entity.pdbx_description
1 polymer ?
#
loop_
_entity_poly.entity_id
_entity_poly.type
_entity_poly.pdbx_seq_one_letter_code
_entity_poly.pdbx_strand_id
1 'polypeptide(L)'
;MNVVTAIGNLASDVSVREVSDEHKVANFLLAIDRPSKDGGADFVPVSVWDKQAESCERFLSKGQRVGVDGRLRSRSWEEEGKRRTAIEIVANRVEFLSGPREGAGAEEVFEAAAAG
;
A
#
# COMPACT_ATOMS: atom_id res chain seq x y z
N MET A 1 -0.76 -20.00 -8.92
CA MET A 1 -1.52 -19.17 -7.94
C MET A 1 -0.59 -18.12 -7.37
N ASN A 2 -1.01 -16.89 -7.37
CA ASN A 2 -0.23 -15.78 -6.84
C ASN A 2 -1.17 -14.85 -6.07
N VAL A 3 -1.28 -15.08 -4.79
CA VAL A 3 -2.23 -14.37 -3.91
C VAL A 3 -1.53 -13.96 -2.64
N VAL A 4 -1.69 -12.70 -2.28
CA VAL A 4 -1.15 -12.15 -1.03
C VAL A 4 -2.27 -11.44 -0.30
N THR A 5 -2.39 -11.73 0.99
CA THR A 5 -3.28 -11.01 1.89
C THR A 5 -2.45 -10.61 3.09
N ALA A 6 -2.39 -9.33 3.38
CA ALA A 6 -1.56 -8.84 4.47
C ALA A 6 -2.26 -7.70 5.21
N ILE A 7 -2.04 -7.64 6.50
CA ILE A 7 -2.52 -6.54 7.35
C ILE A 7 -1.30 -5.91 8.00
N GLY A 8 -1.23 -4.60 7.94
CA GLY A 8 -0.12 -3.87 8.54
C GLY A 8 -0.42 -2.39 8.62
N ASN A 9 0.58 -1.65 9.03
CA ASN A 9 0.47 -0.20 9.12
C ASN A 9 1.35 0.45 8.06
N LEU A 10 0.93 1.60 7.57
CA LEU A 10 1.77 2.35 6.64
C LEU A 10 3.03 2.82 7.36
N ALA A 11 4.18 2.43 6.84
CA ALA A 11 5.47 2.87 7.35
C ALA A 11 5.97 4.11 6.62
N SER A 12 5.24 4.55 5.59
CA SER A 12 5.53 5.77 4.85
C SER A 12 4.22 6.46 4.49
N ASP A 13 4.30 7.71 4.07
CA ASP A 13 3.17 8.35 3.45
C ASP A 13 2.96 7.79 2.05
N VAL A 14 1.79 8.04 1.49
CA VAL A 14 1.45 7.60 0.15
C VAL A 14 2.07 8.55 -0.87
N SER A 15 2.79 7.99 -1.83
CA SER A 15 3.40 8.75 -2.91
C SER A 15 2.67 8.39 -4.21
N VAL A 16 2.19 9.38 -4.93
CA VAL A 16 1.43 9.15 -6.16
C VAL A 16 2.16 9.76 -7.33
N ARG A 17 2.19 9.05 -8.45
CA ARG A 17 2.73 9.56 -9.69
C ARG A 17 1.83 9.17 -10.85
N GLU A 18 1.84 9.98 -11.88
CA GLU A 18 1.16 9.67 -13.12
C GLU A 18 2.11 8.87 -14.01
N VAL A 19 1.65 7.72 -14.47
CA VAL A 19 2.43 6.85 -15.35
C VAL A 19 2.10 7.14 -16.81
N SER A 20 0.86 7.53 -17.06
CA SER A 20 0.37 7.94 -18.36
C SER A 20 -0.82 8.86 -18.17
N ASP A 21 -1.39 9.37 -19.26
CA ASP A 21 -2.56 10.25 -19.18
C ASP A 21 -3.76 9.58 -18.49
N GLU A 22 -3.81 8.26 -18.53
CA GLU A 22 -4.96 7.53 -18.00
C GLU A 22 -4.66 6.74 -16.73
N HIS A 23 -3.39 6.65 -16.32
CA HIS A 23 -2.99 5.78 -15.22
C HIS A 23 -2.17 6.48 -14.16
N LYS A 24 -2.54 6.25 -12.91
CA LYS A 24 -1.80 6.70 -11.73
C LYS A 24 -1.43 5.50 -10.90
N VAL A 25 -0.29 5.60 -10.23
CA VAL A 25 0.11 4.59 -9.25
C VAL A 25 0.45 5.26 -7.94
N ALA A 26 -0.07 4.70 -6.86
CA ALA A 26 0.28 5.10 -5.50
C ALA A 26 1.21 4.04 -4.92
N ASN A 27 2.21 4.48 -4.21
CA ASN A 27 3.17 3.59 -3.56
C ASN A 27 3.27 3.94 -2.09
N PHE A 28 3.34 2.92 -1.25
CA PHE A 28 3.64 3.09 0.16
C PHE A 28 4.36 1.85 0.67
N LEU A 29 4.97 1.99 1.84
CA LEU A 29 5.65 0.91 2.50
C LEU A 29 4.74 0.38 3.60
N LEU A 30 4.49 -0.93 3.58
CA LEU A 30 3.62 -1.59 4.56
C LEU A 30 4.49 -2.29 5.60
N ALA A 31 4.27 -1.99 6.88
CA ALA A 31 4.95 -2.67 7.98
C ALA A 31 4.03 -3.77 8.51
N ILE A 32 4.46 -5.01 8.36
CA ILE A 32 3.72 -6.18 8.80
C ILE A 32 4.42 -6.73 10.03
N ASP A 33 3.70 -6.83 11.14
CA ASP A 33 4.28 -7.31 12.39
C ASP A 33 4.75 -8.76 12.28
N ARG A 34 5.95 -9.02 12.79
CA ARG A 34 6.45 -10.38 12.89
C ARG A 34 5.86 -11.06 14.11
N PRO A 35 5.40 -12.30 13.99
CA PRO A 35 4.88 -13.04 15.13
C PRO A 35 6.01 -13.62 16.00
N SER A 36 6.88 -12.77 16.50
CA SER A 36 8.00 -13.19 17.33
C SER A 36 8.03 -12.41 18.64
N LYS A 37 8.66 -12.99 19.66
CA LYS A 37 8.77 -12.37 20.98
C LYS A 37 9.60 -11.08 20.95
N ASP A 38 10.53 -11.02 20.02
CA ASP A 38 11.41 -9.86 19.89
C ASP A 38 10.75 -8.69 19.15
N GLY A 39 9.57 -8.94 18.61
CA GLY A 39 8.87 -7.91 17.85
C GLY A 39 9.50 -7.68 16.49
N GLY A 40 9.37 -6.46 15.98
CA GLY A 40 9.87 -6.10 14.67
C GLY A 40 8.81 -6.26 13.59
N ALA A 41 9.14 -5.81 12.42
CA ALA A 41 8.21 -5.82 11.29
C ALA A 41 8.95 -6.13 10.00
N ASP A 42 8.22 -6.70 9.07
CA ASP A 42 8.68 -6.84 7.69
C ASP A 42 8.11 -5.67 6.89
N PHE A 43 8.96 -5.03 6.13
CA PHE A 43 8.57 -3.86 5.34
C PHE A 43 8.42 -4.27 3.88
N VAL A 44 7.24 -4.08 3.34
CA VAL A 44 6.93 -4.53 1.99
C VAL A 44 6.39 -3.37 1.16
N PRO A 45 6.99 -3.10 0.00
CA PRO A 45 6.45 -2.08 -0.90
C PRO A 45 5.10 -2.54 -1.48
N VAL A 46 4.17 -1.60 -1.55
CA VAL A 46 2.83 -1.85 -2.11
C VAL A 46 2.58 -0.82 -3.20
N SER A 47 2.06 -1.27 -4.33
CA SER A 47 1.59 -0.39 -5.40
C SER A 47 0.10 -0.56 -5.58
N VAL A 48 -0.59 0.56 -5.78
CA VAL A 48 -2.04 0.61 -5.93
C VAL A 48 -2.32 1.49 -7.14
N TRP A 49 -3.25 1.07 -7.98
CA TRP A 49 -3.47 1.73 -9.27
C TRP A 49 -4.80 2.45 -9.36
N ASP A 50 -4.80 3.53 -10.14
CA ASP A 50 -5.97 4.27 -10.62
C ASP A 50 -6.89 4.79 -9.51
N LYS A 51 -8.16 4.42 -9.49
CA LYS A 51 -9.11 4.95 -8.52
C LYS A 51 -8.73 4.64 -7.08
N GLN A 52 -8.21 3.46 -6.84
CA GLN A 52 -7.76 3.09 -5.50
C GLN A 52 -6.53 3.90 -5.11
N ALA A 53 -5.66 4.24 -6.07
CA ALA A 53 -4.52 5.10 -5.82
C ALA A 53 -4.98 6.49 -5.34
N GLU A 54 -6.00 7.03 -5.97
CA GLU A 54 -6.57 8.31 -5.55
C GLU A 54 -7.17 8.24 -4.15
N SER A 55 -7.87 7.17 -3.83
CA SER A 55 -8.44 6.98 -2.49
C SER A 55 -7.35 6.87 -1.44
N CYS A 56 -6.28 6.12 -1.74
CA CYS A 56 -5.16 5.99 -0.82
C CYS A 56 -4.48 7.33 -0.57
N GLU A 57 -4.25 8.11 -1.62
CA GLU A 57 -3.65 9.43 -1.49
C GLU A 57 -4.50 10.34 -0.60
N ARG A 58 -5.79 10.30 -0.81
CA ARG A 58 -6.73 11.19 -0.12
C ARG A 58 -6.93 10.85 1.35
N PHE A 59 -6.98 9.57 1.68
CA PHE A 59 -7.41 9.12 3.00
C PHE A 59 -6.35 8.45 3.86
N LEU A 60 -5.23 8.03 3.28
CA LEU A 60 -4.19 7.32 4.02
C LEU A 60 -2.99 8.20 4.34
N SER A 61 -2.41 7.96 5.50
CA SER A 61 -1.15 8.57 5.90
C SER A 61 -0.36 7.59 6.74
N LYS A 62 0.92 7.90 6.92
CA LYS A 62 1.83 7.11 7.72
C LYS A 62 1.21 6.78 9.09
N GLY A 63 1.32 5.53 9.48
CA GLY A 63 0.82 5.04 10.77
C GLY A 63 -0.55 4.39 10.73
N GLN A 64 -1.31 4.61 9.67
CA GLN A 64 -2.65 4.02 9.59
C GLN A 64 -2.60 2.54 9.22
N ARG A 65 -3.59 1.81 9.71
CA ARG A 65 -3.69 0.36 9.52
C ARG A 65 -4.55 0.03 8.32
N VAL A 66 -4.06 -0.88 7.48
CA VAL A 66 -4.77 -1.31 6.27
C VAL A 66 -4.66 -2.82 6.08
N GLY A 67 -5.62 -3.37 5.36
CA GLY A 67 -5.53 -4.72 4.81
C GLY A 67 -5.31 -4.61 3.32
N VAL A 68 -4.39 -5.39 2.80
CA VAL A 68 -4.06 -5.39 1.37
C VAL A 68 -4.28 -6.78 0.82
N ASP A 69 -4.99 -6.84 -0.29
CA ASP A 69 -5.24 -8.08 -1.04
C ASP A 69 -4.69 -7.86 -2.45
N GLY A 70 -3.84 -8.74 -2.91
CA GLY A 70 -3.22 -8.57 -4.21
C GLY A 70 -2.35 -9.74 -4.61
N ARG A 71 -1.30 -9.43 -5.35
CA ARG A 71 -0.35 -10.43 -5.83
C ARG A 71 1.08 -9.91 -5.67
N LEU A 72 2.01 -10.84 -5.64
CA LEU A 72 3.42 -10.49 -5.63
C LEU A 72 3.90 -10.24 -7.06
N ARG A 73 4.78 -9.29 -7.18
CA ARG A 73 5.47 -9.01 -8.45
C ARG A 73 6.93 -8.71 -8.13
N SER A 74 7.84 -9.28 -8.88
CA SER A 74 9.22 -8.89 -8.78
C SER A 74 9.53 -7.89 -9.89
N ARG A 75 10.43 -6.98 -9.60
CA ARG A 75 10.95 -6.06 -10.60
C ARG A 75 12.46 -6.00 -10.46
N SER A 76 13.12 -5.79 -11.58
CA SER A 76 14.57 -5.73 -11.62
C SER A 76 15.00 -4.45 -12.32
N TRP A 77 16.12 -3.92 -11.89
CA TRP A 77 16.75 -2.76 -12.53
C TRP A 77 18.26 -2.87 -12.35
N GLU A 78 18.98 -2.07 -13.11
CA GLU A 78 20.43 -2.00 -12.97
C GLU A 78 20.78 -0.74 -12.18
N GLU A 79 21.67 -0.91 -11.22
CA GLU A 79 22.15 0.17 -10.39
C GLU A 79 23.64 -0.03 -10.19
N GLU A 80 24.41 0.96 -10.62
CA GLU A 80 25.87 0.92 -10.52
C GLU A 80 26.50 -0.35 -11.12
N GLY A 81 25.95 -0.78 -12.26
CA GLY A 81 26.45 -1.98 -12.95
C GLY A 81 26.00 -3.30 -12.35
N LYS A 82 25.18 -3.26 -11.29
CA LYS A 82 24.68 -4.47 -10.64
C LYS A 82 23.18 -4.59 -10.87
N ARG A 83 22.74 -5.81 -11.06
CA ARG A 83 21.31 -6.09 -11.17
C ARG A 83 20.68 -6.14 -9.78
N ARG A 84 19.67 -5.33 -9.57
CA ARG A 84 18.90 -5.31 -8.33
C ARG A 84 17.53 -5.89 -8.58
N THR A 85 17.00 -6.59 -7.59
CA THR A 85 15.65 -7.17 -7.67
C THR A 85 14.91 -6.86 -6.37
N ALA A 86 13.66 -6.48 -6.50
CA ALA A 86 12.80 -6.26 -5.35
C ALA A 86 11.45 -6.89 -5.60
N ILE A 87 10.82 -7.33 -4.52
CA ILE A 87 9.47 -7.89 -4.56
C ILE A 87 8.51 -6.86 -3.98
N GLU A 88 7.38 -6.68 -4.64
CA GLU A 88 6.34 -5.79 -4.16
C GLU A 88 4.97 -6.46 -4.25
N ILE A 89 4.02 -5.92 -3.52
CA ILE A 89 2.62 -6.33 -3.64
C ILE A 89 1.95 -5.35 -4.59
N VAL A 90 1.32 -5.90 -5.64
CA VAL A 90 0.42 -5.10 -6.47
C VAL A 90 -0.96 -5.32 -5.91
N ALA A 91 -1.51 -4.30 -5.29
CA ALA A 91 -2.80 -4.41 -4.60
C ALA A 91 -3.96 -4.46 -5.58
N ASN A 92 -4.84 -5.42 -5.39
CA ASN A 92 -6.14 -5.44 -6.05
C ASN A 92 -7.14 -4.66 -5.21
N ARG A 93 -6.92 -4.66 -3.90
CA ARG A 93 -7.83 -4.03 -2.95
C ARG A 93 -7.07 -3.59 -1.71
N VAL A 94 -7.41 -2.40 -1.22
CA VAL A 94 -6.89 -1.88 0.05
C VAL A 94 -8.09 -1.57 0.94
N GLU A 95 -8.13 -2.17 2.11
CA GLU A 95 -9.16 -1.89 3.13
C GLU A 95 -8.59 -1.01 4.20
N PHE A 96 -9.30 0.05 4.54
CA PHE A 96 -8.90 0.97 5.60
C PHE A 96 -9.43 0.43 6.92
N LEU A 97 -8.51 -0.04 7.76
CA LEU A 97 -8.86 -0.73 9.01
C LEU A 97 -8.79 0.14 10.25
N SER A 98 -7.97 1.19 10.26
CA SER A 98 -7.97 2.14 11.36
C SER A 98 -9.12 3.12 11.18
N GLY A 99 -9.45 3.81 12.27
CA GLY A 99 -10.40 4.89 12.19
C GLY A 99 -9.89 6.00 11.26
N PRO A 100 -10.76 6.94 10.93
CA PRO A 100 -10.38 8.03 10.03
C PRO A 100 -9.25 8.86 10.64
N ARG A 101 -8.44 9.49 9.77
CA ARG A 101 -7.46 10.45 10.24
C ARG A 101 -8.19 11.57 10.97
N GLU A 102 -7.47 12.21 11.88
CA GLU A 102 -7.99 13.38 12.56
C GLU A 102 -8.48 14.41 11.54
N GLY A 103 -9.73 14.83 11.70
CA GLY A 103 -10.36 15.76 10.78
C GLY A 103 -11.10 15.11 9.63
N ALA A 104 -10.94 13.80 9.41
CA ALA A 104 -11.69 13.07 8.38
C ALA A 104 -12.92 12.44 9.02
N GLY A 105 -14.05 12.50 8.33
CA GLY A 105 -15.26 11.86 8.80
C GLY A 105 -15.22 10.36 8.55
N ALA A 106 -15.80 9.59 9.48
CA ALA A 106 -15.89 8.14 9.33
C ALA A 106 -16.63 7.75 8.04
N GLU A 107 -17.62 8.52 7.67
CA GLU A 107 -18.38 8.28 6.45
C GLU A 107 -17.53 8.41 5.21
N GLU A 108 -16.64 9.41 5.18
CA GLU A 108 -15.75 9.60 4.04
C GLU A 108 -14.80 8.43 3.86
N VAL A 109 -14.26 7.94 4.97
CA VAL A 109 -13.36 6.77 4.93
C VAL A 109 -14.12 5.54 4.48
N PHE A 110 -15.32 5.36 4.96
CA PHE A 110 -16.17 4.24 4.59
C PHE A 110 -16.53 4.28 3.11
N GLU A 111 -16.90 5.44 2.58
CA GLU A 111 -17.20 5.60 1.17
C GLU A 111 -15.99 5.32 0.29
N ALA A 112 -14.82 5.80 0.69
CA ALA A 112 -13.59 5.54 -0.06
C ALA A 112 -13.28 4.05 -0.12
N ALA A 113 -13.42 3.33 0.99
CA ALA A 113 -13.22 1.90 1.04
C ALA A 113 -14.23 1.15 0.18
N ALA A 114 -15.49 1.59 0.18
CA ALA A 114 -16.54 0.98 -0.63
C ALA A 114 -16.34 1.24 -2.12
N ALA A 115 -15.80 2.41 -2.47
CA ALA A 115 -15.55 2.79 -3.87
C ALA A 115 -14.30 2.11 -4.44
N GLY A 116 -13.38 1.75 -3.57
CA GLY A 116 -12.15 1.06 -3.94
C GLY A 116 -12.36 -0.40 -4.24
#